data_547c008db271c5b7d6e78728df565dea
#
_entry.id   547c008db271c5b7d6e78728df565dea
#
_cell.length_a   1.000
_cell.length_b   1.000
_cell.length_c   1.000
_cell.angle_alpha   90.00
_cell.angle_beta   90.00
_cell.angle_gamma   90.00
#
_symmetry.space_group_name_H-M   'P 1'
#
loop_
_entity.id
_entity.type
_entity.pdbx_description
1 polymer ?
#
loop_
_entity_poly.entity_id
_entity_poly.type
_entity_poly.pdbx_seq_one_letter_code
_entity_poly.pdbx_strand_id
1 'polypeptide(L)'
;MDPNKRPDDMVRITTPELAQAFIEEQVAAIREQIGDKKVLLALSGGVDSSVVAALLIKAIGKQLICVHVNHGLMRKGESEQVVDVFKNQMDANLVYVDATDRFLDKLVDVEEPEAKRKIIGAEFIRVFEEEARKVGDEVSFLAQGTIYPDILESQDGVKAHHNVGGLPEDLQFELCEPVKLLYKDEVRVVGCELGLPENMVERQPFPGPGLGVRCLGAITRDRLEALREADAIVREEIDKAGLTIWQYFAVVPDFRATGVREGKRAYDWPCIIRCINTVDVMTAEVPELDWALLKRITARVTAEVPGICRVCYDLTPKPVGTVEWE
;
A
#
# COMPACT_ATOMS: atom_id res chain seq x y z
N MET A 1 -13.83 -29.44 -6.47
CA MET A 1 -13.40 -28.28 -7.29
C MET A 1 -12.15 -27.72 -6.64
N ASP A 2 -11.22 -27.21 -7.41
CA ASP A 2 -10.05 -26.53 -6.85
C ASP A 2 -10.50 -25.21 -6.21
N PRO A 3 -10.30 -25.00 -4.90
CA PRO A 3 -10.75 -23.82 -4.18
C PRO A 3 -10.02 -22.53 -4.60
N ASN A 4 -8.94 -22.67 -5.36
CA ASN A 4 -8.13 -21.57 -5.86
C ASN A 4 -8.39 -21.28 -7.35
N LYS A 5 -9.32 -21.99 -8.00
CA LYS A 5 -9.72 -21.72 -9.37
C LYS A 5 -11.02 -20.93 -9.38
N ARG A 6 -11.00 -19.75 -9.99
CA ARG A 6 -12.24 -18.98 -10.23
C ARG A 6 -13.16 -19.81 -11.14
N PRO A 7 -14.44 -20.02 -10.77
CA PRO A 7 -15.41 -20.69 -11.62
C PRO A 7 -15.60 -19.95 -12.94
N ASP A 8 -15.71 -20.71 -14.05
CA ASP A 8 -15.86 -20.13 -15.39
C ASP A 8 -17.20 -19.37 -15.55
N ASP A 9 -18.21 -19.73 -14.76
CA ASP A 9 -19.54 -19.11 -14.70
C ASP A 9 -19.67 -18.00 -13.65
N MET A 10 -18.61 -17.70 -12.91
CA MET A 10 -18.61 -16.63 -11.92
C MET A 10 -18.72 -15.26 -12.59
N VAL A 11 -19.86 -14.61 -12.40
CA VAL A 11 -20.15 -13.28 -12.97
C VAL A 11 -19.15 -12.25 -12.42
N ARG A 12 -18.71 -11.34 -13.32
CA ARG A 12 -17.86 -10.20 -12.90
C ARG A 12 -18.68 -9.19 -12.09
N ILE A 13 -18.12 -8.78 -10.96
CA ILE A 13 -18.75 -7.78 -10.08
C ILE A 13 -18.43 -6.38 -10.62
N THR A 14 -19.37 -5.83 -11.39
CA THR A 14 -19.19 -4.53 -12.07
C THR A 14 -20.25 -3.50 -11.66
N THR A 15 -21.24 -3.90 -10.85
CA THR A 15 -22.30 -3.01 -10.37
C THR A 15 -22.50 -3.10 -8.86
N PRO A 16 -23.08 -2.07 -8.23
CA PRO A 16 -23.43 -2.08 -6.81
C PRO A 16 -24.30 -3.27 -6.40
N GLU A 17 -25.28 -3.66 -7.22
CA GLU A 17 -26.18 -4.78 -6.92
C GLU A 17 -25.43 -6.12 -6.86
N LEU A 18 -24.48 -6.36 -7.79
CA LEU A 18 -23.64 -7.55 -7.79
C LEU A 18 -22.69 -7.54 -6.59
N ALA A 19 -22.16 -6.37 -6.21
CA ALA A 19 -21.33 -6.22 -5.02
C ALA A 19 -22.12 -6.51 -3.75
N GLN A 20 -23.34 -5.99 -3.63
CA GLN A 20 -24.21 -6.25 -2.48
C GLN A 20 -24.53 -7.75 -2.35
N ALA A 21 -24.87 -8.43 -3.45
CA ALA A 21 -25.11 -9.88 -3.44
C ALA A 21 -23.87 -10.67 -2.99
N PHE A 22 -22.69 -10.30 -3.51
CA PHE A 22 -21.42 -10.90 -3.09
C PHE A 22 -21.14 -10.66 -1.60
N ILE A 23 -21.37 -9.44 -1.10
CA ILE A 23 -21.17 -9.10 0.31
C ILE A 23 -22.06 -9.96 1.20
N GLU A 24 -23.34 -10.13 0.85
CA GLU A 24 -24.27 -10.96 1.61
C GLU A 24 -23.86 -12.43 1.66
N GLU A 25 -23.44 -12.97 0.52
CA GLU A 25 -22.91 -14.34 0.41
C GLU A 25 -21.64 -14.52 1.26
N GLN A 26 -20.67 -13.60 1.12
CA GLN A 26 -19.41 -13.70 1.86
C GLN A 26 -19.61 -13.50 3.37
N VAL A 27 -20.49 -12.60 3.79
CA VAL A 27 -20.82 -12.41 5.21
C VAL A 27 -21.40 -13.70 5.81
N ALA A 28 -22.26 -14.40 5.09
CA ALA A 28 -22.80 -15.68 5.53
C ALA A 28 -21.72 -16.77 5.61
N ALA A 29 -20.89 -16.89 4.58
CA ALA A 29 -19.79 -17.85 4.52
C ALA A 29 -18.73 -17.61 5.63
N ILE A 30 -18.35 -16.35 5.87
CA ILE A 30 -17.43 -15.96 6.94
C ILE A 30 -17.99 -16.35 8.31
N ARG A 31 -19.27 -16.07 8.57
CA ARG A 31 -19.92 -16.44 9.85
C ARG A 31 -19.94 -17.95 10.07
N GLU A 32 -20.20 -18.73 9.03
CA GLU A 32 -20.19 -20.19 9.09
C GLU A 32 -18.75 -20.72 9.35
N GLN A 33 -17.75 -20.17 8.64
CA GLN A 33 -16.35 -20.59 8.77
C GLN A 33 -15.77 -20.24 10.15
N ILE A 34 -16.02 -19.03 10.64
CA ILE A 34 -15.34 -18.50 11.83
C ILE A 34 -16.07 -18.93 13.13
N GLY A 35 -17.40 -19.00 13.11
CA GLY A 35 -18.19 -19.29 14.31
C GLY A 35 -17.95 -18.27 15.42
N ASP A 36 -17.56 -18.75 16.60
CA ASP A 36 -17.28 -17.96 17.80
C ASP A 36 -15.78 -17.60 17.98
N LYS A 37 -14.92 -18.02 17.03
CA LYS A 37 -13.48 -17.83 17.09
C LYS A 37 -13.07 -16.40 16.68
N LYS A 38 -11.83 -16.02 16.99
CA LYS A 38 -11.25 -14.74 16.62
C LYS A 38 -10.40 -14.85 15.34
N VAL A 39 -10.35 -13.75 14.61
CA VAL A 39 -9.59 -13.60 13.35
C VAL A 39 -8.57 -12.49 13.52
N LEU A 40 -7.34 -12.73 13.09
CA LEU A 40 -6.29 -11.71 12.98
C LEU A 40 -6.13 -11.26 11.53
N LEU A 41 -5.95 -9.97 11.31
CA LEU A 41 -5.72 -9.39 9.99
C LEU A 41 -4.59 -8.37 10.05
N ALA A 42 -3.58 -8.52 9.19
CA ALA A 42 -2.61 -7.47 8.93
C ALA A 42 -3.25 -6.40 8.02
N LEU A 43 -3.58 -5.25 8.60
CA LEU A 43 -4.23 -4.14 7.89
C LEU A 43 -3.17 -3.17 7.36
N SER A 44 -2.71 -3.38 6.14
CA SER A 44 -1.67 -2.56 5.51
C SER A 44 -2.15 -1.17 5.08
N GLY A 45 -3.46 -0.94 5.02
CA GLY A 45 -4.07 0.26 4.42
C GLY A 45 -4.18 0.18 2.89
N GLY A 46 -3.74 -0.91 2.25
CA GLY A 46 -4.03 -1.20 0.85
C GLY A 46 -5.51 -1.54 0.64
N VAL A 47 -6.03 -1.35 -0.59
CA VAL A 47 -7.46 -1.58 -0.86
C VAL A 47 -7.90 -3.00 -0.52
N ASP A 48 -7.09 -4.03 -0.83
CA ASP A 48 -7.48 -5.43 -0.61
C ASP A 48 -7.65 -5.75 0.87
N SER A 49 -6.64 -5.42 1.69
CA SER A 49 -6.72 -5.61 3.14
C SER A 49 -7.84 -4.78 3.78
N SER A 50 -8.12 -3.59 3.23
CA SER A 50 -9.21 -2.71 3.68
C SER A 50 -10.59 -3.29 3.38
N VAL A 51 -10.79 -3.86 2.20
CA VAL A 51 -12.04 -4.54 1.82
C VAL A 51 -12.26 -5.79 2.66
N VAL A 52 -11.21 -6.60 2.87
CA VAL A 52 -11.27 -7.75 3.78
C VAL A 52 -11.63 -7.34 5.20
N ALA A 53 -11.00 -6.27 5.73
CA ALA A 53 -11.34 -5.75 7.04
C ALA A 53 -12.83 -5.34 7.12
N ALA A 54 -13.33 -4.59 6.15
CA ALA A 54 -14.73 -4.13 6.12
C ALA A 54 -15.72 -5.29 6.03
N LEU A 55 -15.44 -6.32 5.21
CA LEU A 55 -16.25 -7.55 5.14
C LEU A 55 -16.29 -8.28 6.48
N LEU A 56 -15.13 -8.46 7.11
CA LEU A 56 -15.02 -9.15 8.40
C LEU A 56 -15.69 -8.36 9.53
N ILE A 57 -15.53 -7.04 9.55
CA ILE A 57 -16.26 -6.18 10.52
C ILE A 57 -17.76 -6.38 10.38
N LYS A 58 -18.28 -6.38 9.15
CA LYS A 58 -19.72 -6.60 8.87
C LYS A 58 -20.19 -8.01 9.25
N ALA A 59 -19.33 -9.02 9.09
CA ALA A 59 -19.66 -10.41 9.37
C ALA A 59 -19.58 -10.75 10.87
N ILE A 60 -18.46 -10.43 11.52
CA ILE A 60 -18.09 -10.94 12.85
C ILE A 60 -17.72 -9.83 13.86
N GLY A 61 -17.77 -8.57 13.46
CA GLY A 61 -17.56 -7.43 14.36
C GLY A 61 -16.27 -7.48 15.16
N LYS A 62 -16.36 -7.43 16.47
CA LYS A 62 -15.19 -7.40 17.39
C LYS A 62 -14.39 -8.70 17.49
N GLN A 63 -14.84 -9.81 16.88
CA GLN A 63 -14.04 -11.01 16.75
C GLN A 63 -12.83 -10.79 15.79
N LEU A 64 -12.92 -9.80 14.88
CA LEU A 64 -11.80 -9.37 14.07
C LEU A 64 -10.86 -8.49 14.88
N ILE A 65 -9.57 -8.82 14.85
CA ILE A 65 -8.47 -8.02 15.38
C ILE A 65 -7.61 -7.57 14.20
N CYS A 66 -7.66 -6.28 13.92
CA CYS A 66 -6.81 -5.66 12.90
C CYS A 66 -5.51 -5.17 13.53
N VAL A 67 -4.37 -5.50 12.92
CA VAL A 67 -3.06 -4.97 13.29
C VAL A 67 -2.57 -4.07 12.17
N HIS A 68 -2.42 -2.78 12.44
CA HIS A 68 -1.81 -1.82 11.54
C HIS A 68 -0.43 -1.44 12.05
N VAL A 69 0.59 -1.69 11.24
CA VAL A 69 1.99 -1.37 11.54
C VAL A 69 2.41 -0.13 10.77
N ASN A 70 2.66 0.98 11.48
CA ASN A 70 3.36 2.11 10.91
C ASN A 70 4.87 1.85 10.95
N HIS A 71 5.44 1.51 9.81
CA HIS A 71 6.87 1.25 9.65
C HIS A 71 7.70 2.50 9.28
N GLY A 72 7.09 3.68 9.32
CA GLY A 72 7.76 4.94 9.01
C GLY A 72 8.00 5.21 7.51
N LEU A 73 7.68 4.25 6.63
CA LEU A 73 7.86 4.37 5.17
C LEU A 73 6.53 4.58 4.44
N MET A 74 5.46 4.90 5.18
CA MET A 74 4.15 5.24 4.63
C MET A 74 4.16 6.66 4.04
N ARG A 75 3.24 6.91 3.10
CA ARG A 75 2.99 8.27 2.60
C ARG A 75 2.39 9.14 3.72
N LYS A 76 2.43 10.46 3.51
CA LYS A 76 1.86 11.41 4.47
C LYS A 76 0.38 11.15 4.72
N GLY A 77 0.01 11.00 5.99
CA GLY A 77 -1.37 10.85 6.43
C GLY A 77 -1.99 9.45 6.23
N GLU A 78 -1.26 8.46 5.71
CA GLU A 78 -1.85 7.14 5.43
C GLU A 78 -2.18 6.34 6.68
N SER A 79 -1.28 6.28 7.65
CA SER A 79 -1.55 5.56 8.90
C SER A 79 -2.67 6.22 9.70
N GLU A 80 -2.71 7.55 9.72
CA GLU A 80 -3.77 8.32 10.35
C GLU A 80 -5.13 8.05 9.70
N GLN A 81 -5.17 7.95 8.35
CA GLN A 81 -6.38 7.60 7.62
C GLN A 81 -6.86 6.19 7.98
N VAL A 82 -5.97 5.21 8.06
CA VAL A 82 -6.32 3.84 8.46
C VAL A 82 -6.92 3.83 9.87
N VAL A 83 -6.31 4.54 10.81
CA VAL A 83 -6.83 4.65 12.17
C VAL A 83 -8.19 5.32 12.18
N ASP A 84 -8.36 6.43 11.45
CA ASP A 84 -9.63 7.15 11.42
C ASP A 84 -10.76 6.30 10.84
N VAL A 85 -10.55 5.68 9.69
CA VAL A 85 -11.57 4.86 9.02
C VAL A 85 -11.92 3.63 9.87
N PHE A 86 -10.94 2.84 10.26
CA PHE A 86 -11.23 1.55 10.89
C PHE A 86 -11.54 1.65 12.38
N LYS A 87 -10.85 2.51 13.13
CA LYS A 87 -11.08 2.65 14.57
C LYS A 87 -12.23 3.60 14.89
N ASN A 88 -12.27 4.77 14.24
CA ASN A 88 -13.22 5.82 14.64
C ASN A 88 -14.56 5.69 13.90
N GLN A 89 -14.53 5.37 12.58
CA GLN A 89 -15.77 5.31 11.77
C GLN A 89 -16.39 3.92 11.78
N MET A 90 -15.59 2.84 11.63
CA MET A 90 -16.07 1.46 11.55
C MET A 90 -16.04 0.71 12.89
N ASP A 91 -15.58 1.33 13.97
CA ASP A 91 -15.47 0.75 15.32
C ASP A 91 -14.73 -0.62 15.32
N ALA A 92 -13.69 -0.77 14.51
CA ALA A 92 -12.88 -1.98 14.47
C ALA A 92 -12.09 -2.18 15.78
N ASN A 93 -11.78 -3.42 16.11
CA ASN A 93 -10.78 -3.75 17.12
C ASN A 93 -9.40 -3.58 16.48
N LEU A 94 -8.86 -2.36 16.48
CA LEU A 94 -7.62 -1.99 15.81
C LEU A 94 -6.48 -1.83 16.81
N VAL A 95 -5.43 -2.65 16.64
CA VAL A 95 -4.12 -2.52 17.27
C VAL A 95 -3.24 -1.70 16.34
N TYR A 96 -2.87 -0.50 16.77
CA TYR A 96 -1.92 0.37 16.06
C TYR A 96 -0.53 0.20 16.66
N VAL A 97 0.45 -0.15 15.83
CA VAL A 97 1.84 -0.33 16.23
C VAL A 97 2.70 0.71 15.53
N ASP A 98 3.25 1.65 16.28
CA ASP A 98 4.31 2.52 15.75
C ASP A 98 5.66 1.82 15.88
N ALA A 99 6.16 1.34 14.75
CA ALA A 99 7.45 0.67 14.64
C ALA A 99 8.46 1.51 13.83
N THR A 100 8.20 2.81 13.65
CA THR A 100 8.99 3.71 12.81
C THR A 100 10.48 3.61 13.10
N ASP A 101 10.89 3.80 14.36
CA ASP A 101 12.31 3.74 14.72
C ASP A 101 12.90 2.35 14.49
N ARG A 102 12.16 1.31 14.81
CA ARG A 102 12.57 -0.08 14.65
C ARG A 102 12.92 -0.44 13.20
N PHE A 103 12.13 0.05 12.24
CA PHE A 103 12.40 -0.17 10.82
C PHE A 103 13.54 0.71 10.32
N LEU A 104 13.51 2.00 10.64
CA LEU A 104 14.51 2.96 10.14
C LEU A 104 15.90 2.65 10.67
N ASP A 105 16.05 2.22 11.93
CA ASP A 105 17.33 1.86 12.51
C ASP A 105 17.97 0.63 11.83
N LYS A 106 17.15 -0.30 11.31
CA LYS A 106 17.64 -1.45 10.53
C LYS A 106 18.01 -1.12 9.09
N LEU A 107 17.56 0.03 8.58
CA LEU A 107 17.83 0.52 7.23
C LEU A 107 18.99 1.52 7.17
N VAL A 108 19.63 1.81 8.30
CA VAL A 108 20.82 2.67 8.35
C VAL A 108 21.92 2.05 7.48
N ASP A 109 22.50 2.86 6.58
CA ASP A 109 23.56 2.47 5.66
C ASP A 109 23.22 1.32 4.69
N VAL A 110 21.92 0.98 4.53
CA VAL A 110 21.48 -0.02 3.56
C VAL A 110 21.12 0.68 2.24
N GLU A 111 21.98 0.53 1.25
CA GLU A 111 21.85 1.17 -0.07
C GLU A 111 21.18 0.26 -1.11
N GLU A 112 21.43 -1.05 -1.03
CA GLU A 112 21.01 -2.01 -2.03
C GLU A 112 19.49 -2.25 -1.96
N PRO A 113 18.73 -2.07 -3.08
CA PRO A 113 17.27 -2.12 -3.08
C PRO A 113 16.66 -3.44 -2.61
N GLU A 114 17.26 -4.56 -3.01
CA GLU A 114 16.76 -5.88 -2.60
C GLU A 114 17.03 -6.16 -1.11
N ALA A 115 18.14 -5.64 -0.56
CA ALA A 115 18.41 -5.70 0.87
C ALA A 115 17.35 -4.90 1.67
N LYS A 116 17.00 -3.69 1.21
CA LYS A 116 15.91 -2.90 1.81
C LYS A 116 14.60 -3.69 1.84
N ARG A 117 14.19 -4.28 0.71
CA ARG A 117 12.96 -5.08 0.61
C ARG A 117 12.95 -6.25 1.58
N LYS A 118 14.05 -6.99 1.67
CA LYS A 118 14.19 -8.13 2.58
C LYS A 118 14.13 -7.73 4.05
N ILE A 119 14.80 -6.63 4.42
CA ILE A 119 14.79 -6.12 5.80
C ILE A 119 13.38 -5.67 6.18
N ILE A 120 12.74 -4.87 5.32
CA ILE A 120 11.37 -4.36 5.57
C ILE A 120 10.38 -5.52 5.69
N GLY A 121 10.41 -6.48 4.76
CA GLY A 121 9.52 -7.62 4.79
C GLY A 121 9.73 -8.50 6.02
N ALA A 122 10.98 -8.84 6.34
CA ALA A 122 11.32 -9.65 7.51
C ALA A 122 10.93 -8.98 8.83
N GLU A 123 11.12 -7.65 8.91
CA GLU A 123 10.77 -6.93 10.13
C GLU A 123 9.27 -6.77 10.31
N PHE A 124 8.53 -6.59 9.21
CA PHE A 124 7.07 -6.57 9.24
C PHE A 124 6.51 -7.88 9.80
N ILE A 125 7.02 -9.02 9.33
CA ILE A 125 6.62 -10.34 9.83
C ILE A 125 6.88 -10.44 11.33
N ARG A 126 8.06 -10.03 11.82
CA ARG A 126 8.40 -10.09 13.25
C ARG A 126 7.47 -9.23 14.12
N VAL A 127 7.19 -7.99 13.69
CA VAL A 127 6.25 -7.12 14.43
C VAL A 127 4.87 -7.75 14.46
N PHE A 128 4.42 -8.30 13.34
CA PHE A 128 3.11 -8.95 13.26
C PHE A 128 3.03 -10.21 14.14
N GLU A 129 4.08 -11.03 14.17
CA GLU A 129 4.21 -12.19 15.08
C GLU A 129 4.12 -11.79 16.55
N GLU A 130 4.84 -10.73 16.94
CA GLU A 130 4.82 -10.23 18.32
C GLU A 130 3.39 -9.81 18.73
N GLU A 131 2.66 -9.15 17.84
CA GLU A 131 1.27 -8.77 18.10
C GLU A 131 0.33 -9.98 18.11
N ALA A 132 0.54 -10.94 17.19
CA ALA A 132 -0.23 -12.20 17.17
C ALA A 132 -0.07 -12.98 18.49
N ARG A 133 1.14 -13.07 19.03
CA ARG A 133 1.41 -13.72 20.33
C ARG A 133 0.76 -13.02 21.51
N LYS A 134 0.64 -11.67 21.49
CA LYS A 134 -0.04 -10.90 22.54
C LYS A 134 -1.54 -11.17 22.61
N VAL A 135 -2.15 -11.48 21.46
CA VAL A 135 -3.59 -11.79 21.39
C VAL A 135 -3.90 -13.18 21.95
N GLY A 136 -2.90 -14.09 21.97
CA GLY A 136 -2.99 -15.40 22.60
C GLY A 136 -3.75 -16.45 21.79
N ASP A 137 -4.02 -17.60 22.46
CA ASP A 137 -4.59 -18.82 21.85
C ASP A 137 -6.06 -18.68 21.40
N GLU A 138 -6.69 -17.52 21.62
CA GLU A 138 -8.07 -17.27 21.22
C GLU A 138 -8.22 -16.99 19.70
N VAL A 139 -7.11 -16.71 19.00
CA VAL A 139 -7.10 -16.48 17.56
C VAL A 139 -6.86 -17.79 16.83
N SER A 140 -7.81 -18.19 15.99
CA SER A 140 -7.73 -19.41 15.21
C SER A 140 -7.57 -19.16 13.70
N PHE A 141 -7.84 -17.94 13.24
CA PHE A 141 -7.83 -17.59 11.83
C PHE A 141 -6.92 -16.41 11.54
N LEU A 142 -6.24 -16.50 10.39
CA LEU A 142 -5.52 -15.39 9.77
C LEU A 142 -6.26 -14.97 8.50
N ALA A 143 -6.72 -13.72 8.47
CA ALA A 143 -7.31 -13.17 7.26
C ALA A 143 -6.25 -12.53 6.36
N GLN A 144 -6.40 -12.73 5.05
CA GLN A 144 -5.50 -12.20 4.03
C GLN A 144 -6.28 -11.52 2.89
N GLY A 145 -5.69 -10.47 2.34
CA GLY A 145 -6.20 -9.74 1.19
C GLY A 145 -5.76 -10.33 -0.15
N THR A 146 -5.59 -11.65 -0.22
CA THR A 146 -5.28 -12.37 -1.48
C THR A 146 -6.38 -12.12 -2.50
N ILE A 147 -6.01 -11.77 -3.73
CA ILE A 147 -6.91 -11.61 -4.87
C ILE A 147 -6.57 -12.60 -5.99
N TYR A 148 -7.44 -12.74 -6.99
CA TYR A 148 -7.26 -13.78 -8.01
C TYR A 148 -5.97 -13.63 -8.84
N PRO A 149 -5.50 -12.42 -9.21
CA PRO A 149 -4.19 -12.25 -9.83
C PRO A 149 -3.02 -12.80 -9.00
N ASP A 150 -3.05 -12.68 -7.66
CA ASP A 150 -1.99 -13.21 -6.79
C ASP A 150 -1.93 -14.74 -6.87
N ILE A 151 -3.09 -15.39 -6.99
CA ILE A 151 -3.16 -16.86 -7.16
C ILE A 151 -2.55 -17.28 -8.50
N LEU A 152 -2.87 -16.57 -9.59
CA LEU A 152 -2.32 -16.86 -10.91
C LEU A 152 -0.80 -16.69 -10.95
N GLU A 153 -0.28 -15.59 -10.40
CA GLU A 153 1.16 -15.33 -10.30
C GLU A 153 1.90 -16.37 -9.45
N SER A 154 1.26 -16.92 -8.41
CA SER A 154 1.84 -17.95 -7.54
C SER A 154 1.93 -19.30 -8.25
N GLN A 155 1.00 -19.64 -9.14
CA GLN A 155 1.03 -20.88 -9.92
C GLN A 155 2.17 -20.88 -10.94
N ASP A 156 2.55 -19.72 -11.46
CA ASP A 156 3.69 -19.55 -12.39
C ASP A 156 5.05 -19.46 -11.68
N GLY A 157 5.10 -19.60 -10.35
CA GLY A 157 6.34 -19.61 -9.55
C GLY A 157 7.00 -18.23 -9.40
N VAL A 158 6.30 -17.15 -9.76
CA VAL A 158 6.89 -15.80 -9.84
C VAL A 158 6.84 -15.04 -8.52
N LYS A 159 5.92 -15.35 -7.59
CA LYS A 159 5.84 -14.62 -6.30
C LYS A 159 5.38 -15.49 -5.13
N ALA A 160 6.33 -15.77 -4.21
CA ALA A 160 6.05 -16.29 -2.87
C ALA A 160 5.88 -15.19 -1.80
N HIS A 161 5.79 -13.91 -2.19
CA HIS A 161 6.08 -12.78 -1.29
C HIS A 161 4.88 -12.01 -0.74
N HIS A 162 3.64 -12.32 -1.13
CA HIS A 162 2.45 -11.62 -0.64
C HIS A 162 1.71 -12.34 0.50
N ASN A 163 2.10 -13.57 0.81
CA ASN A 163 1.53 -14.30 1.93
C ASN A 163 2.36 -14.05 3.19
N VAL A 164 1.70 -13.88 4.32
CA VAL A 164 2.29 -13.94 5.67
C VAL A 164 2.78 -15.39 5.94
N GLY A 165 3.29 -16.05 4.91
CA GLY A 165 3.86 -17.40 4.90
C GLY A 165 5.23 -17.54 5.57
N GLY A 166 5.61 -16.50 6.36
CA GLY A 166 6.79 -16.50 7.22
C GLY A 166 6.46 -16.56 8.70
N LEU A 167 5.19 -16.77 9.07
CA LEU A 167 4.86 -17.00 10.49
C LEU A 167 5.45 -18.32 10.97
N PRO A 168 5.94 -18.41 12.23
CA PRO A 168 6.47 -19.64 12.79
C PRO A 168 5.48 -20.78 12.75
N GLU A 169 5.99 -22.00 12.62
CA GLU A 169 5.20 -23.22 12.57
C GLU A 169 4.37 -23.47 13.85
N ASP A 170 4.71 -22.82 14.95
CA ASP A 170 3.97 -22.86 16.21
C ASP A 170 2.71 -21.98 16.22
N LEU A 171 2.58 -21.02 15.27
CA LEU A 171 1.38 -20.24 15.05
C LEU A 171 0.56 -20.87 13.92
N GLN A 172 -0.26 -21.85 14.27
CA GLN A 172 -1.14 -22.54 13.32
C GLN A 172 -2.47 -21.78 13.18
N PHE A 173 -2.63 -21.02 12.11
CA PHE A 173 -3.90 -20.37 11.77
C PHE A 173 -4.53 -21.04 10.56
N GLU A 174 -5.86 -21.13 10.58
CA GLU A 174 -6.63 -21.40 9.37
C GLU A 174 -6.74 -20.09 8.56
N LEU A 175 -6.68 -20.19 7.22
CA LEU A 175 -6.77 -18.99 6.37
C LEU A 175 -8.22 -18.58 6.11
N CYS A 176 -8.46 -17.26 6.13
CA CYS A 176 -9.70 -16.64 5.72
C CYS A 176 -9.38 -15.64 4.59
N GLU A 177 -9.75 -15.98 3.35
CA GLU A 177 -9.44 -15.23 2.13
C GLU A 177 -10.71 -14.90 1.34
N PRO A 178 -11.56 -14.00 1.86
CA PRO A 178 -12.90 -13.80 1.32
C PRO A 178 -12.96 -13.19 -0.09
N VAL A 179 -11.87 -12.58 -0.56
CA VAL A 179 -11.81 -11.92 -1.89
C VAL A 179 -10.89 -12.62 -2.87
N LYS A 180 -10.39 -13.82 -2.55
CA LYS A 180 -9.36 -14.52 -3.34
C LYS A 180 -9.75 -14.86 -4.79
N LEU A 181 -11.02 -14.86 -5.12
CA LEU A 181 -11.51 -15.12 -6.47
C LEU A 181 -11.86 -13.82 -7.23
N LEU A 182 -11.65 -12.65 -6.64
CA LEU A 182 -11.93 -11.36 -7.28
C LEU A 182 -10.71 -10.80 -7.99
N TYR A 183 -10.96 -10.08 -9.08
CA TYR A 183 -9.98 -9.19 -9.69
C TYR A 183 -9.97 -7.83 -8.96
N LYS A 184 -8.92 -7.04 -9.18
CA LYS A 184 -8.70 -5.76 -8.50
C LYS A 184 -9.84 -4.76 -8.68
N ASP A 185 -10.39 -4.67 -9.88
CA ASP A 185 -11.54 -3.81 -10.20
C ASP A 185 -12.81 -4.25 -9.45
N GLU A 186 -13.05 -5.57 -9.32
CA GLU A 186 -14.17 -6.11 -8.54
C GLU A 186 -14.02 -5.79 -7.04
N VAL A 187 -12.80 -5.92 -6.50
CA VAL A 187 -12.52 -5.56 -5.10
C VAL A 187 -12.83 -4.09 -4.83
N ARG A 188 -12.56 -3.19 -5.79
CA ARG A 188 -12.90 -1.77 -5.67
C ARG A 188 -14.41 -1.55 -5.62
N VAL A 189 -15.18 -2.18 -6.51
CA VAL A 189 -16.67 -2.07 -6.50
C VAL A 189 -17.22 -2.57 -5.15
N VAL A 190 -16.71 -3.69 -4.65
CA VAL A 190 -17.10 -4.22 -3.31
C VAL A 190 -16.70 -3.24 -2.20
N GLY A 191 -15.52 -2.63 -2.29
CA GLY A 191 -15.05 -1.63 -1.31
C GLY A 191 -15.94 -0.39 -1.23
N CYS A 192 -16.38 0.13 -2.39
CA CYS A 192 -17.33 1.24 -2.45
C CYS A 192 -18.67 0.86 -1.79
N GLU A 193 -19.20 -0.33 -2.08
CA GLU A 193 -20.48 -0.80 -1.52
C GLU A 193 -20.40 -1.10 -0.01
N LEU A 194 -19.21 -1.42 0.50
CA LEU A 194 -18.94 -1.54 1.95
C LEU A 194 -18.81 -0.19 2.66
N GLY A 195 -18.87 0.94 1.93
CA GLY A 195 -18.77 2.28 2.47
C GLY A 195 -17.34 2.75 2.80
N LEU A 196 -16.32 2.10 2.23
CA LEU A 196 -14.96 2.60 2.35
C LEU A 196 -14.81 3.94 1.60
N PRO A 197 -14.01 4.89 2.11
CA PRO A 197 -13.78 6.16 1.43
C PRO A 197 -13.20 5.97 0.02
N GLU A 198 -13.68 6.75 -0.94
CA GLU A 198 -13.27 6.69 -2.34
C GLU A 198 -11.74 6.81 -2.51
N ASN A 199 -11.10 7.73 -1.78
CA ASN A 199 -9.65 7.91 -1.80
C ASN A 199 -8.86 6.72 -1.22
N MET A 200 -9.50 5.79 -0.53
CA MET A 200 -8.92 4.53 -0.08
C MET A 200 -9.14 3.42 -1.11
N VAL A 201 -10.30 3.39 -1.75
CA VAL A 201 -10.66 2.37 -2.74
C VAL A 201 -9.99 2.64 -4.09
N GLU A 202 -9.99 3.90 -4.55
CA GLU A 202 -9.44 4.30 -5.84
C GLU A 202 -7.95 4.69 -5.79
N ARG A 203 -7.30 4.44 -4.65
CA ARG A 203 -5.88 4.79 -4.51
C ARG A 203 -5.01 4.10 -5.56
N GLN A 204 -4.02 4.85 -6.06
CA GLN A 204 -3.01 4.30 -6.94
C GLN A 204 -2.16 3.22 -6.24
N PRO A 205 -1.55 2.30 -7.00
CA PRO A 205 -0.64 1.30 -6.43
C PRO A 205 0.44 1.93 -5.56
N PHE A 206 0.81 1.21 -4.48
CA PHE A 206 1.90 1.61 -3.60
C PHE A 206 2.73 0.36 -3.27
N PRO A 207 4.05 0.41 -3.41
CA PRO A 207 4.89 -0.76 -3.22
C PRO A 207 4.92 -1.21 -1.75
N GLY A 208 5.08 -2.51 -1.51
CA GLY A 208 5.17 -3.07 -0.16
C GLY A 208 6.23 -2.42 0.73
N PRO A 209 7.46 -2.12 0.22
CA PRO A 209 8.47 -1.39 0.97
C PRO A 209 8.15 0.10 1.19
N GLY A 210 7.04 0.59 0.68
CA GLY A 210 6.62 1.99 0.83
C GLY A 210 7.59 2.98 0.19
N LEU A 211 7.81 4.11 0.85
CA LEU A 211 8.77 5.14 0.41
C LEU A 211 10.23 4.67 0.46
N GLY A 212 10.52 3.49 1.03
CA GLY A 212 11.86 2.95 1.11
C GLY A 212 12.53 2.71 -0.23
N VAL A 213 11.75 2.42 -1.30
CA VAL A 213 12.24 2.25 -2.69
C VAL A 213 12.11 3.52 -3.54
N ARG A 214 11.72 4.64 -2.92
CA ARG A 214 11.64 5.98 -3.53
C ARG A 214 12.61 6.96 -2.88
N CYS A 215 13.13 6.63 -1.70
CA CYS A 215 14.27 7.27 -1.06
C CYS A 215 15.53 6.48 -1.47
N LEU A 216 16.13 6.86 -2.60
CA LEU A 216 17.17 6.05 -3.25
C LEU A 216 18.46 6.04 -2.43
N GLY A 217 19.19 4.92 -2.48
CA GLY A 217 20.38 4.71 -1.65
C GLY A 217 20.04 4.54 -0.17
N ALA A 218 20.99 4.74 0.74
CA ALA A 218 20.75 4.61 2.18
C ALA A 218 19.69 5.62 2.67
N ILE A 219 18.70 5.15 3.42
CA ILE A 219 17.61 6.00 3.89
C ILE A 219 18.07 6.86 5.06
N THR A 220 17.91 8.18 4.95
CA THR A 220 18.06 9.12 6.07
C THR A 220 16.72 9.73 6.43
N ARG A 221 16.50 10.02 7.73
CA ARG A 221 15.20 10.52 8.22
C ARG A 221 14.80 11.84 7.58
N ASP A 222 15.75 12.76 7.40
CA ASP A 222 15.54 14.07 6.78
C ASP A 222 15.19 13.97 5.30
N ARG A 223 15.87 13.08 4.55
CA ARG A 223 15.56 12.83 3.12
C ARG A 223 14.24 12.10 2.94
N LEU A 224 13.94 11.14 3.81
CA LEU A 224 12.66 10.45 3.81
C LEU A 224 11.50 11.40 4.07
N GLU A 225 11.68 12.35 5.00
CA GLU A 225 10.66 13.36 5.28
C GLU A 225 10.50 14.34 4.11
N ALA A 226 11.61 14.78 3.52
CA ALA A 226 11.57 15.61 2.30
C ALA A 226 10.86 14.88 1.15
N LEU A 227 11.10 13.58 0.97
CA LEU A 227 10.38 12.76 0.01
C LEU A 227 8.89 12.68 0.32
N ARG A 228 8.50 12.45 1.57
CA ARG A 228 7.10 12.32 2.01
C ARG A 228 6.31 13.60 1.72
N GLU A 229 6.90 14.75 2.04
CA GLU A 229 6.29 16.05 1.78
C GLU A 229 6.21 16.35 0.26
N ALA A 230 7.28 16.09 -0.50
CA ALA A 230 7.30 16.27 -1.95
C ALA A 230 6.28 15.37 -2.65
N ASP A 231 6.18 14.09 -2.25
CA ASP A 231 5.20 13.13 -2.77
C ASP A 231 3.76 13.60 -2.50
N ALA A 232 3.48 14.15 -1.33
CA ALA A 232 2.17 14.68 -1.00
C ALA A 232 1.79 15.87 -1.92
N ILE A 233 2.73 16.78 -2.18
CA ILE A 233 2.52 17.92 -3.09
C ILE A 233 2.30 17.44 -4.53
N VAL A 234 3.12 16.51 -5.02
CA VAL A 234 2.99 15.95 -6.38
C VAL A 234 1.61 15.32 -6.56
N ARG A 235 1.18 14.49 -5.63
CA ARG A 235 -0.14 13.85 -5.68
C ARG A 235 -1.26 14.87 -5.65
N GLU A 236 -1.22 15.81 -4.72
CA GLU A 236 -2.24 16.85 -4.57
C GLU A 236 -2.42 17.68 -5.85
N GLU A 237 -1.33 18.09 -6.50
CA GLU A 237 -1.39 18.91 -7.71
C GLU A 237 -1.90 18.13 -8.93
N ILE A 238 -1.54 16.86 -9.05
CA ILE A 238 -2.04 16.00 -10.13
C ILE A 238 -3.51 15.67 -9.92
N ASP A 239 -3.94 15.35 -8.69
CA ASP A 239 -5.33 15.09 -8.33
C ASP A 239 -6.20 16.32 -8.63
N LYS A 240 -5.76 17.52 -8.23
CA LYS A 240 -6.44 18.78 -8.54
C LYS A 240 -6.54 19.08 -10.04
N ALA A 241 -5.59 18.60 -10.82
CA ALA A 241 -5.63 18.76 -12.27
C ALA A 241 -6.65 17.81 -12.94
N GLY A 242 -7.22 16.85 -12.21
CA GLY A 242 -8.22 15.92 -12.72
C GLY A 242 -7.69 14.98 -13.82
N LEU A 243 -6.38 14.69 -13.80
CA LEU A 243 -5.75 13.85 -14.81
C LEU A 243 -5.93 12.36 -14.47
N THR A 244 -6.27 11.56 -15.47
CA THR A 244 -6.29 10.11 -15.35
C THR A 244 -4.89 9.57 -15.61
N ILE A 245 -4.13 9.36 -14.55
CA ILE A 245 -2.78 8.78 -14.60
C ILE A 245 -2.77 7.54 -13.70
N TRP A 246 -2.25 6.43 -14.22
CA TRP A 246 -2.28 5.16 -13.50
C TRP A 246 -1.46 5.17 -12.20
N GLN A 247 -0.24 5.76 -12.25
CA GLN A 247 0.59 5.94 -11.05
C GLN A 247 1.48 7.18 -11.20
N TYR A 248 1.60 7.95 -10.13
CA TYR A 248 2.43 9.15 -10.03
C TYR A 248 2.95 9.33 -8.62
N PHE A 249 4.22 9.72 -8.50
CA PHE A 249 4.90 9.83 -7.22
C PHE A 249 6.18 10.66 -7.34
N ALA A 250 6.74 11.01 -6.18
CA ALA A 250 8.05 11.61 -6.05
C ALA A 250 9.11 10.57 -5.71
N VAL A 251 10.34 10.84 -6.13
CA VAL A 251 11.57 10.10 -5.79
C VAL A 251 12.63 11.09 -5.35
N VAL A 252 13.39 10.79 -4.31
CA VAL A 252 14.52 11.62 -3.86
C VAL A 252 15.79 10.79 -3.83
N PRO A 253 16.76 11.06 -4.72
CA PRO A 253 18.01 10.32 -4.80
C PRO A 253 19.02 10.75 -3.73
N ASP A 254 20.03 9.90 -3.51
CA ASP A 254 21.12 10.14 -2.57
C ASP A 254 22.28 10.93 -3.18
N PHE A 255 21.97 12.03 -3.83
CA PHE A 255 22.97 13.00 -4.24
C PHE A 255 22.44 14.43 -4.12
N ARG A 256 23.35 15.39 -4.04
CA ARG A 256 23.02 16.79 -3.86
C ARG A 256 23.21 17.57 -5.17
N ALA A 257 22.41 18.61 -5.32
CA ALA A 257 22.49 19.58 -6.42
C ALA A 257 22.66 21.00 -5.88
N THR A 258 23.31 21.85 -6.63
CA THR A 258 23.41 23.28 -6.29
C THR A 258 22.10 23.98 -6.59
N GLY A 259 21.61 24.75 -5.62
CA GLY A 259 20.46 25.65 -5.73
C GLY A 259 20.74 27.00 -5.09
N VAL A 260 19.70 27.82 -5.02
CA VAL A 260 19.71 29.09 -4.28
C VAL A 260 18.47 29.14 -3.41
N ARG A 261 18.66 29.40 -2.10
CA ARG A 261 17.58 29.55 -1.13
C ARG A 261 17.81 30.88 -0.38
N GLU A 262 16.80 31.74 -0.36
CA GLU A 262 16.88 33.06 0.29
C GLU A 262 18.10 33.89 -0.14
N GLY A 263 18.43 33.84 -1.45
CA GLY A 263 19.57 34.56 -2.01
C GLY A 263 20.95 33.96 -1.72
N LYS A 264 21.03 32.83 -0.99
CA LYS A 264 22.27 32.13 -0.66
C LYS A 264 22.39 30.82 -1.44
N ARG A 265 23.63 30.41 -1.73
CA ARG A 265 23.89 29.10 -2.33
C ARG A 265 23.44 28.00 -1.37
N ALA A 266 22.59 27.08 -1.87
CA ALA A 266 22.16 25.87 -1.20
C ALA A 266 22.77 24.63 -1.89
N TYR A 267 22.94 23.54 -1.15
CA TYR A 267 23.39 22.25 -1.66
C TYR A 267 22.45 21.18 -1.11
N ASP A 268 21.36 20.98 -1.84
CA ASP A 268 20.19 20.21 -1.42
C ASP A 268 19.88 19.09 -2.42
N TRP A 269 18.89 18.23 -2.12
CA TRP A 269 18.48 17.14 -3.00
C TRP A 269 17.66 17.63 -4.21
N PRO A 270 17.76 16.95 -5.35
CA PRO A 270 16.72 17.01 -6.36
C PRO A 270 15.54 16.12 -5.98
N CYS A 271 14.35 16.48 -6.45
CA CYS A 271 13.15 15.66 -6.45
C CYS A 271 12.84 15.25 -7.89
N ILE A 272 12.56 13.99 -8.12
CA ILE A 272 12.19 13.45 -9.43
C ILE A 272 10.71 13.10 -9.38
N ILE A 273 9.93 13.63 -10.33
CA ILE A 273 8.53 13.28 -10.53
C ILE A 273 8.50 12.09 -11.49
N ARG A 274 7.82 11.02 -11.11
CA ARG A 274 7.53 9.86 -11.93
C ARG A 274 6.04 9.75 -12.17
N CYS A 275 5.61 9.76 -13.44
CA CYS A 275 4.22 9.52 -13.84
C CYS A 275 4.21 8.48 -14.95
N ILE A 276 3.33 7.50 -14.85
CA ILE A 276 3.19 6.45 -15.87
C ILE A 276 1.74 6.05 -16.09
N ASN A 277 1.44 5.67 -17.33
CA ASN A 277 0.23 4.99 -17.73
C ASN A 277 0.55 3.59 -18.23
N THR A 278 -0.23 2.62 -17.82
CA THR A 278 -0.09 1.22 -18.25
C THR A 278 -1.43 0.50 -18.22
N VAL A 279 -1.53 -0.56 -19.03
CA VAL A 279 -2.68 -1.46 -19.05
C VAL A 279 -2.34 -2.79 -18.38
N ASP A 280 -1.13 -3.30 -18.61
CA ASP A 280 -0.72 -4.65 -18.24
C ASP A 280 0.48 -4.70 -17.27
N VAL A 281 0.96 -3.54 -16.86
CA VAL A 281 2.18 -3.36 -16.04
C VAL A 281 3.47 -3.86 -16.71
N MET A 282 3.39 -4.57 -17.82
CA MET A 282 4.56 -5.05 -18.56
C MET A 282 5.18 -3.93 -19.38
N THR A 283 4.35 -3.09 -19.98
CA THR A 283 4.73 -1.88 -20.70
C THR A 283 4.10 -0.66 -20.04
N ALA A 284 4.80 0.46 -20.02
CA ALA A 284 4.28 1.70 -19.48
C ALA A 284 4.82 2.92 -20.25
N GLU A 285 3.95 3.89 -20.47
CA GLU A 285 4.27 5.15 -21.14
C GLU A 285 4.27 6.28 -20.12
N VAL A 286 5.06 7.31 -20.42
CA VAL A 286 5.10 8.55 -19.63
C VAL A 286 4.11 9.53 -20.22
N PRO A 287 3.08 9.98 -19.47
CA PRO A 287 2.13 10.96 -19.97
C PRO A 287 2.79 12.33 -20.14
N GLU A 288 2.35 13.07 -21.18
CA GLU A 288 2.68 14.47 -21.33
C GLU A 288 1.90 15.30 -20.30
N LEU A 289 2.63 15.96 -19.41
CA LEU A 289 2.04 16.90 -18.44
C LEU A 289 2.14 18.34 -18.93
N ASP A 290 1.09 19.12 -18.67
CA ASP A 290 1.12 20.55 -18.96
C ASP A 290 2.25 21.23 -18.18
N TRP A 291 3.00 22.10 -18.89
CA TRP A 291 4.06 22.91 -18.30
C TRP A 291 3.59 23.79 -17.14
N ALA A 292 2.35 24.27 -17.15
CA ALA A 292 1.79 25.05 -16.06
C ALA A 292 1.67 24.17 -14.79
N LEU A 293 1.27 22.90 -14.92
CA LEU A 293 1.22 21.95 -13.82
C LEU A 293 2.62 21.66 -13.28
N LEU A 294 3.57 21.33 -14.15
CA LEU A 294 4.96 21.06 -13.75
C LEU A 294 5.61 22.25 -13.04
N LYS A 295 5.32 23.49 -13.50
CA LYS A 295 5.79 24.73 -12.86
C LYS A 295 5.16 24.91 -11.47
N ARG A 296 3.86 24.63 -11.30
CA ARG A 296 3.21 24.71 -9.98
C ARG A 296 3.79 23.71 -9.00
N ILE A 297 3.93 22.44 -9.42
CA ILE A 297 4.57 21.40 -8.60
C ILE A 297 5.99 21.84 -8.20
N THR A 298 6.79 22.29 -9.17
CA THR A 298 8.16 22.76 -8.94
C THR A 298 8.20 23.91 -7.93
N ALA A 299 7.34 24.92 -8.10
CA ALA A 299 7.29 26.07 -7.22
C ALA A 299 6.93 25.67 -5.78
N ARG A 300 5.93 24.79 -5.61
CA ARG A 300 5.51 24.31 -4.30
C ARG A 300 6.59 23.45 -3.64
N VAL A 301 7.09 22.43 -4.35
CA VAL A 301 8.10 21.51 -3.80
C VAL A 301 9.35 22.26 -3.36
N THR A 302 9.86 23.21 -4.16
CA THR A 302 11.06 23.97 -3.80
C THR A 302 10.85 25.00 -2.70
N ALA A 303 9.62 25.52 -2.53
CA ALA A 303 9.29 26.49 -1.50
C ALA A 303 8.87 25.85 -0.17
N GLU A 304 8.07 24.76 -0.23
CA GLU A 304 7.42 24.17 0.93
C GLU A 304 8.25 23.01 1.55
N VAL A 305 9.14 22.34 0.76
CA VAL A 305 9.89 21.18 1.22
C VAL A 305 11.33 21.55 1.56
N PRO A 306 11.72 21.53 2.85
CA PRO A 306 13.12 21.74 3.23
C PRO A 306 14.04 20.68 2.62
N GLY A 307 15.22 21.11 2.14
CA GLY A 307 16.22 20.20 1.56
C GLY A 307 16.00 19.84 0.09
N ILE A 308 14.96 20.32 -0.59
CA ILE A 308 14.76 20.14 -2.04
C ILE A 308 15.07 21.47 -2.76
N CYS A 309 15.99 21.45 -3.73
CA CYS A 309 16.35 22.65 -4.50
C CYS A 309 16.10 22.52 -6.01
N ARG A 310 15.69 21.35 -6.49
CA ARG A 310 15.50 21.08 -7.92
C ARG A 310 14.40 20.06 -8.13
N VAL A 311 13.63 20.20 -9.20
CA VAL A 311 12.61 19.22 -9.62
C VAL A 311 12.94 18.76 -11.04
N CYS A 312 12.90 17.46 -11.28
CA CYS A 312 13.07 16.81 -12.57
C CYS A 312 11.81 16.01 -12.91
N TYR A 313 11.54 15.78 -14.18
CA TYR A 313 10.49 14.88 -14.66
C TYR A 313 11.14 13.72 -15.40
N ASP A 314 10.86 12.49 -14.96
CA ASP A 314 11.41 11.28 -15.58
C ASP A 314 10.58 10.90 -16.82
N LEU A 315 11.23 10.96 -18.00
CA LEU A 315 10.64 10.69 -19.30
C LEU A 315 10.84 9.25 -19.78
N THR A 316 11.39 8.36 -18.94
CA THR A 316 11.78 7.01 -19.36
C THR A 316 10.58 6.06 -19.34
N PRO A 317 10.20 5.45 -20.50
CA PRO A 317 9.13 4.46 -20.53
C PRO A 317 9.58 3.10 -19.97
N LYS A 318 8.63 2.20 -19.78
CA LYS A 318 8.92 0.79 -19.50
C LYS A 318 8.59 -0.06 -20.74
N PRO A 319 9.51 -0.87 -21.33
CA PRO A 319 10.94 -0.77 -21.10
C PRO A 319 11.53 0.53 -21.70
N VAL A 320 12.71 0.99 -21.39
CA VAL A 320 13.85 0.38 -20.71
C VAL A 320 13.85 0.62 -19.19
N GLY A 321 13.11 1.63 -18.70
CA GLY A 321 12.96 1.85 -17.28
C GLY A 321 12.06 0.80 -16.61
N THR A 322 11.88 0.96 -15.30
CA THR A 322 10.92 0.22 -14.48
C THR A 322 9.82 1.18 -13.99
N VAL A 323 8.81 0.67 -13.29
CA VAL A 323 7.81 1.52 -12.63
C VAL A 323 8.47 2.28 -11.48
N GLU A 324 8.95 1.53 -10.49
CA GLU A 324 9.73 2.09 -9.37
C GLU A 324 11.19 2.26 -9.80
N TRP A 325 11.91 3.13 -9.11
CA TRP A 325 13.33 3.40 -9.36
C TRP A 325 14.27 2.37 -8.70
N GLU A 326 13.82 1.82 -7.55
CA GLU A 326 14.50 0.74 -6.84
C GLU A 326 13.60 -0.48 -6.65
#